data_4c45ef9da11fd2d003bbb83afd668066
#
_entry.id   4c45ef9da11fd2d003bbb83afd668066
#
_cell.length_a   1.000
_cell.length_b   1.000
_cell.length_c   1.000
_cell.angle_alpha   90.00
_cell.angle_beta   90.00
_cell.angle_gamma   90.00
#
_symmetry.space_group_name_H-M   'P 1'
#
loop_
_entity.id
_entity.type
_entity.pdbx_description
1 polymer ?
#
loop_
_entity_poly.entity_id
_entity_poly.type
_entity_poly.pdbx_seq_one_letter_code
_entity_poly.pdbx_strand_id
1 'polypeptide(L)'
;MKSKNLIRGLIVLLIVLVAVIVLLLLRSCQKQPEGPNKVLEPDYNTISKDENADKIPDDNSTKADVSQGGGSVTISFTDDVKYSLSSGEVSLYYQNPNASTHNVVVQVIIINGEDEYLLAQSGILEPGYQVTTLTAAKDAPQLSEGGYNGKLKLLFYDPETGERAIVDTDIPCTVTVEK
;
A
#
# COMPACT_ATOMS: atom_id res chain seq x y z
N MET A 1 -65.45 -21.07 -12.98
CA MET A 1 -64.30 -20.92 -13.90
C MET A 1 -63.42 -19.69 -13.61
N LYS A 2 -63.91 -18.61 -13.04
CA LYS A 2 -63.10 -17.38 -12.78
C LYS A 2 -61.97 -17.54 -11.73
N SER A 3 -62.12 -18.39 -10.70
CA SER A 3 -61.13 -18.54 -9.62
C SER A 3 -59.81 -19.22 -10.07
N LYS A 4 -59.89 -20.23 -10.97
CA LYS A 4 -58.69 -20.94 -11.47
C LYS A 4 -57.75 -20.02 -12.30
N ASN A 5 -58.32 -19.08 -13.05
CA ASN A 5 -57.55 -18.13 -13.84
C ASN A 5 -56.91 -17.06 -12.96
N LEU A 6 -57.57 -16.65 -11.87
CA LEU A 6 -57.05 -15.74 -10.87
C LEU A 6 -55.83 -16.35 -10.15
N ILE A 7 -55.93 -17.63 -9.73
CA ILE A 7 -54.85 -18.35 -9.07
C ILE A 7 -53.65 -18.52 -10.02
N ARG A 8 -53.86 -18.83 -11.29
CA ARG A 8 -52.78 -18.93 -12.29
C ARG A 8 -52.09 -17.59 -12.49
N GLY A 9 -52.84 -16.49 -12.57
CA GLY A 9 -52.26 -15.12 -12.67
C GLY A 9 -51.43 -14.76 -11.45
N LEU A 10 -51.88 -15.14 -10.24
CA LEU A 10 -51.14 -14.87 -9.00
C LEU A 10 -49.83 -15.67 -8.94
N ILE A 11 -49.80 -16.92 -9.39
CA ILE A 11 -48.60 -17.76 -9.46
C ILE A 11 -47.57 -17.18 -10.44
N VAL A 12 -48.02 -16.75 -11.62
CA VAL A 12 -47.13 -16.11 -12.61
C VAL A 12 -46.52 -14.83 -12.05
N LEU A 13 -47.31 -13.98 -11.38
CA LEU A 13 -46.83 -12.76 -10.75
C LEU A 13 -45.77 -13.05 -9.69
N LEU A 14 -45.99 -14.08 -8.87
CA LEU A 14 -45.07 -14.52 -7.83
C LEU A 14 -43.71 -14.98 -8.43
N ILE A 15 -43.78 -15.77 -9.51
CA ILE A 15 -42.57 -16.26 -10.21
C ILE A 15 -41.77 -15.08 -10.78
N VAL A 16 -42.42 -14.09 -11.39
CA VAL A 16 -41.79 -12.91 -11.94
C VAL A 16 -41.15 -12.10 -10.81
N LEU A 17 -41.84 -11.91 -9.69
CA LEU A 17 -41.29 -11.19 -8.53
C LEU A 17 -40.03 -11.86 -7.97
N VAL A 18 -40.08 -13.20 -7.80
CA VAL A 18 -38.90 -13.97 -7.35
C VAL A 18 -37.75 -13.86 -8.33
N ALA A 19 -38.00 -13.94 -9.64
CA ALA A 19 -36.98 -13.79 -10.66
C ALA A 19 -36.31 -12.38 -10.61
N VAL A 20 -37.10 -11.32 -10.40
CA VAL A 20 -36.58 -9.95 -10.25
C VAL A 20 -35.75 -9.83 -8.99
N ILE A 21 -36.18 -10.40 -7.85
CA ILE A 21 -35.42 -10.39 -6.62
C ILE A 21 -34.06 -11.11 -6.77
N VAL A 22 -34.08 -12.30 -7.41
CA VAL A 22 -32.86 -13.07 -7.69
C VAL A 22 -31.93 -12.29 -8.60
N LEU A 23 -32.45 -11.61 -9.64
CA LEU A 23 -31.67 -10.78 -10.54
C LEU A 23 -31.05 -9.56 -9.82
N LEU A 24 -31.77 -8.94 -8.88
CA LEU A 24 -31.27 -7.84 -8.04
C LEU A 24 -30.21 -8.34 -7.06
N LEU A 25 -30.38 -9.53 -6.47
CA LEU A 25 -29.39 -10.13 -5.59
C LEU A 25 -28.11 -10.53 -6.36
N LEU A 26 -28.25 -11.07 -7.58
CA LEU A 26 -27.09 -11.39 -8.43
C LEU A 26 -26.34 -10.13 -8.87
N ARG A 27 -27.03 -9.02 -9.10
CA ARG A 27 -26.37 -7.72 -9.36
C ARG A 27 -25.71 -7.12 -8.12
N SER A 28 -26.27 -7.35 -6.94
CA SER A 28 -25.68 -6.93 -5.67
C SER A 28 -24.42 -7.73 -5.31
N CYS A 29 -24.27 -8.96 -5.85
CA CYS A 29 -23.06 -9.78 -5.73
C CYS A 29 -22.01 -9.50 -6.81
N GLN A 30 -22.25 -8.57 -7.75
CA GLN A 30 -21.15 -8.03 -8.55
C GLN A 30 -20.28 -7.25 -7.56
N LYS A 31 -19.05 -7.77 -7.31
CA LYS A 31 -18.01 -7.10 -6.56
C LYS A 31 -18.02 -5.63 -7.00
N GLN A 32 -18.36 -4.73 -6.07
CA GLN A 32 -18.05 -3.33 -6.22
C GLN A 32 -16.57 -3.29 -6.62
N PRO A 33 -16.16 -2.51 -7.63
CA PRO A 33 -14.75 -2.27 -7.86
C PRO A 33 -14.20 -1.85 -6.49
N GLU A 34 -13.29 -2.67 -5.96
CA GLU A 34 -12.60 -2.35 -4.73
C GLU A 34 -12.05 -0.94 -4.96
N GLY A 35 -12.48 0.02 -4.14
CA GLY A 35 -11.94 1.38 -4.20
C GLY A 35 -10.42 1.31 -4.06
N PRO A 36 -9.68 2.36 -4.41
CA PRO A 36 -8.23 2.36 -4.31
C PRO A 36 -7.80 1.86 -2.93
N ASN A 37 -6.77 1.04 -2.91
CA ASN A 37 -6.34 0.29 -1.73
C ASN A 37 -6.19 1.21 -0.51
N LYS A 38 -7.00 0.94 0.50
CA LYS A 38 -6.76 1.48 1.83
C LYS A 38 -5.38 0.99 2.29
N VAL A 39 -4.59 1.89 2.84
CA VAL A 39 -3.25 1.56 3.34
C VAL A 39 -3.37 0.42 4.35
N LEU A 40 -2.83 -0.75 4.00
CA LEU A 40 -2.79 -1.93 4.87
C LEU A 40 -1.37 -2.10 5.40
N GLU A 41 -1.27 -2.57 6.62
CA GLU A 41 0.00 -3.02 7.16
C GLU A 41 0.36 -4.36 6.52
N PRO A 42 1.53 -4.46 5.88
CA PRO A 42 1.93 -5.72 5.28
C PRO A 42 2.35 -6.73 6.35
N ASP A 43 2.01 -8.00 6.13
CA ASP A 43 2.54 -9.10 6.95
C ASP A 43 4.01 -9.35 6.55
N TYR A 44 4.94 -9.10 7.49
CA TYR A 44 6.37 -9.25 7.28
C TYR A 44 6.76 -10.61 6.69
N ASN A 45 6.10 -11.69 7.11
CA ASN A 45 6.40 -13.04 6.64
C ASN A 45 6.05 -13.26 5.16
N THR A 46 5.27 -12.36 4.57
CA THR A 46 4.87 -12.42 3.15
C THR A 46 5.65 -11.48 2.27
N ILE A 47 6.50 -10.59 2.85
CA ILE A 47 7.29 -9.63 2.11
C ILE A 47 8.66 -10.23 1.82
N SER A 48 9.07 -10.22 0.56
CA SER A 48 10.45 -10.52 0.15
C SER A 48 11.36 -9.31 0.33
N LYS A 49 12.67 -9.53 0.25
CA LYS A 49 13.62 -8.41 0.07
C LYS A 49 13.25 -7.61 -1.16
N ASP A 50 13.49 -6.31 -1.11
CA ASP A 50 13.23 -5.44 -2.26
C ASP A 50 14.17 -5.78 -3.41
N GLU A 51 13.58 -6.03 -4.59
CA GLU A 51 14.34 -6.40 -5.80
C GLU A 51 15.13 -5.21 -6.38
N ASN A 52 14.71 -3.98 -6.07
CA ASN A 52 15.35 -2.72 -6.50
C ASN A 52 16.29 -2.16 -5.42
N ALA A 53 16.52 -2.89 -4.33
CA ALA A 53 17.41 -2.43 -3.27
C ALA A 53 18.87 -2.61 -3.65
N ASP A 54 19.60 -1.51 -3.61
CA ASP A 54 21.05 -1.47 -3.79
C ASP A 54 21.78 -1.27 -2.47
N LYS A 55 23.03 -1.72 -2.40
CA LYS A 55 23.88 -1.38 -1.26
C LYS A 55 24.19 0.12 -1.26
N ILE A 56 24.13 0.73 -0.08
CA ILE A 56 24.54 2.12 0.09
C ILE A 56 26.06 2.22 -0.17
N PRO A 57 26.49 3.03 -1.15
CA PRO A 57 27.91 3.22 -1.42
C PRO A 57 28.61 3.81 -0.19
N ASP A 58 29.80 3.30 0.13
CA ASP A 58 30.68 3.85 1.17
C ASP A 58 30.06 3.99 2.58
N ASP A 59 29.00 3.26 2.88
CA ASP A 59 28.41 3.25 4.21
C ASP A 59 29.27 2.42 5.17
N ASN A 60 30.15 3.12 5.89
CA ASN A 60 31.02 2.56 6.93
C ASN A 60 30.43 2.74 8.34
N SER A 61 29.16 3.14 8.46
CA SER A 61 28.50 3.29 9.75
C SER A 61 28.39 1.93 10.46
N THR A 62 28.56 1.94 11.77
CA THR A 62 28.48 0.73 12.59
C THR A 62 27.12 0.66 13.30
N LYS A 63 26.59 -0.56 13.47
CA LYS A 63 25.37 -0.78 14.24
C LYS A 63 25.46 -0.12 15.61
N ALA A 64 24.38 0.53 16.00
CA ALA A 64 24.25 1.05 17.35
C ALA A 64 24.25 -0.11 18.36
N ASP A 65 24.91 0.09 19.51
CA ASP A 65 24.87 -0.89 20.60
C ASP A 65 23.48 -0.86 21.27
N VAL A 66 22.77 -1.97 21.17
CA VAL A 66 21.43 -2.16 21.76
C VAL A 66 21.46 -3.04 23.02
N SER A 67 22.65 -3.30 23.56
CA SER A 67 22.83 -4.21 24.73
C SER A 67 22.04 -3.80 25.97
N GLN A 68 21.57 -2.55 26.05
CA GLN A 68 20.75 -2.04 27.15
C GLN A 68 19.25 -1.91 26.80
N GLY A 69 18.84 -2.45 25.68
CA GLY A 69 17.49 -2.32 25.15
C GLY A 69 17.29 -1.05 24.32
N GLY A 70 16.31 -1.06 23.45
CA GLY A 70 16.05 -0.01 22.48
C GLY A 70 16.69 -0.29 21.13
N GLY A 71 16.11 0.28 20.09
CA GLY A 71 16.63 0.26 18.72
C GLY A 71 17.11 1.65 18.31
N SER A 72 18.02 1.72 17.38
CA SER A 72 18.40 2.97 16.72
C SER A 72 18.12 2.82 15.24
N VAL A 73 17.43 3.79 14.67
CA VAL A 73 17.18 3.88 13.24
C VAL A 73 17.72 5.21 12.75
N THR A 74 18.68 5.14 11.84
CA THR A 74 19.14 6.30 11.07
C THR A 74 18.49 6.22 9.71
N ILE A 75 17.92 7.31 9.22
CA ILE A 75 17.28 7.39 7.92
C ILE A 75 17.84 8.53 7.10
N SER A 76 17.95 8.33 5.80
CA SER A 76 18.25 9.38 4.83
C SER A 76 17.24 9.28 3.69
N PHE A 77 16.61 10.38 3.35
CA PHE A 77 15.52 10.40 2.38
C PHE A 77 15.42 11.75 1.67
N THR A 78 14.66 11.79 0.57
CA THR A 78 14.16 13.03 -0.03
C THR A 78 12.64 13.10 0.10
N ASP A 79 12.11 14.31 0.23
CA ASP A 79 10.68 14.61 0.31
C ASP A 79 10.03 14.84 -1.07
N ASP A 80 10.80 14.71 -2.14
CA ASP A 80 10.33 14.80 -3.53
C ASP A 80 10.22 13.39 -4.12
N VAL A 81 8.98 12.97 -4.34
CA VAL A 81 8.64 11.68 -4.93
C VAL A 81 8.03 11.92 -6.31
N LYS A 82 8.47 11.18 -7.32
CA LYS A 82 7.93 11.27 -8.68
C LYS A 82 7.23 9.98 -9.07
N TYR A 83 6.08 10.11 -9.69
CA TYR A 83 5.34 8.97 -10.22
C TYR A 83 5.09 9.14 -11.70
N SER A 84 5.62 8.22 -12.51
CA SER A 84 5.40 8.17 -13.95
C SER A 84 4.18 7.32 -14.30
N LEU A 85 3.17 7.94 -14.92
CA LEU A 85 1.96 7.25 -15.39
C LEU A 85 2.26 6.26 -16.53
N SER A 86 3.28 6.54 -17.32
CA SER A 86 3.61 5.72 -18.49
C SER A 86 4.31 4.41 -18.13
N SER A 87 5.18 4.42 -17.12
CA SER A 87 5.95 3.24 -16.69
C SER A 87 5.40 2.57 -15.43
N GLY A 88 4.58 3.28 -14.65
CA GLY A 88 4.17 2.82 -13.32
C GLY A 88 5.29 2.90 -12.29
N GLU A 89 6.36 3.64 -12.58
CA GLU A 89 7.52 3.79 -11.72
C GLU A 89 7.32 4.93 -10.73
N VAL A 90 7.70 4.69 -9.48
CA VAL A 90 7.73 5.68 -8.39
C VAL A 90 9.18 5.91 -7.98
N SER A 91 9.73 7.04 -8.39
CA SER A 91 11.10 7.45 -8.04
C SER A 91 11.09 8.18 -6.70
N LEU A 92 11.96 7.76 -5.80
CA LEU A 92 12.17 8.33 -4.48
C LEU A 92 13.63 8.12 -4.08
N TYR A 93 14.01 8.59 -2.91
CA TYR A 93 15.29 8.25 -2.32
C TYR A 93 15.10 7.92 -0.85
N TYR A 94 15.47 6.70 -0.48
CA TYR A 94 15.44 6.24 0.90
C TYR A 94 16.63 5.33 1.18
N GLN A 95 17.31 5.56 2.31
CA GLN A 95 18.39 4.71 2.80
C GLN A 95 18.08 4.19 4.20
N ASN A 96 18.37 2.92 4.43
CA ASN A 96 18.45 2.28 5.73
C ASN A 96 19.94 2.00 6.04
N PRO A 97 20.70 2.95 6.63
CA PRO A 97 22.15 2.82 6.83
C PRO A 97 22.53 1.63 7.72
N ASN A 98 23.79 1.18 7.62
CA ASN A 98 24.32 0.10 8.46
C ASN A 98 24.21 0.35 9.98
N ALA A 99 24.15 1.61 10.39
CA ALA A 99 23.92 2.00 11.79
C ALA A 99 22.52 1.59 12.31
N SER A 100 21.58 1.34 11.43
CA SER A 100 20.23 0.91 11.81
C SER A 100 20.22 -0.50 12.37
N THR A 101 19.32 -0.74 13.31
CA THR A 101 19.14 -2.06 13.95
C THR A 101 17.93 -2.81 13.42
N HIS A 102 17.09 -2.17 12.60
CA HIS A 102 15.83 -2.71 12.09
C HIS A 102 15.83 -2.79 10.56
N ASN A 103 15.10 -3.76 10.07
CA ASN A 103 14.66 -3.80 8.68
C ASN A 103 13.53 -2.78 8.47
N VAL A 104 13.41 -2.24 7.27
CA VAL A 104 12.40 -1.22 6.96
C VAL A 104 11.59 -1.63 5.74
N VAL A 105 10.30 -1.34 5.77
CA VAL A 105 9.43 -1.31 4.59
C VAL A 105 8.96 0.12 4.42
N VAL A 106 9.12 0.66 3.22
CA VAL A 106 8.72 2.03 2.85
C VAL A 106 7.41 1.96 2.09
N GLN A 107 6.39 2.68 2.55
CA GLN A 107 5.15 2.89 1.82
C GLN A 107 5.08 4.35 1.35
N VAL A 108 4.77 4.56 0.08
CA VAL A 108 4.43 5.86 -0.49
C VAL A 108 2.91 5.98 -0.48
N ILE A 109 2.40 6.97 0.24
CA ILE A 109 0.97 7.16 0.47
C ILE A 109 0.54 8.50 -0.11
N ILE A 110 -0.54 8.51 -0.88
CA ILE A 110 -1.23 9.71 -1.35
C ILE A 110 -2.30 10.10 -0.33
N ILE A 111 -2.38 11.38 0.00
CA ILE A 111 -3.37 11.94 0.92
C ILE A 111 -4.37 12.75 0.10
N ASN A 112 -5.64 12.38 0.17
CA ASN A 112 -6.75 13.08 -0.48
C ASN A 112 -7.85 13.38 0.55
N GLY A 113 -7.81 14.58 1.14
CA GLY A 113 -8.66 14.95 2.26
C GLY A 113 -8.35 14.10 3.50
N GLU A 114 -9.31 13.31 3.96
CA GLU A 114 -9.16 12.39 5.10
C GLU A 114 -8.77 10.97 4.67
N ASP A 115 -8.74 10.70 3.37
CA ASP A 115 -8.45 9.38 2.83
C ASP A 115 -6.96 9.23 2.49
N GLU A 116 -6.43 8.04 2.76
CA GLU A 116 -5.05 7.65 2.47
C GLU A 116 -5.04 6.46 1.51
N TYR A 117 -4.25 6.56 0.44
CA TYR A 117 -4.15 5.56 -0.60
C TYR A 117 -2.71 5.12 -0.81
N LEU A 118 -2.48 3.82 -0.87
CA LEU A 118 -1.17 3.27 -1.15
C LEU A 118 -0.82 3.46 -2.63
N LEU A 119 0.22 4.25 -2.91
CA LEU A 119 0.77 4.41 -4.26
C LEU A 119 1.81 3.32 -4.58
N ALA A 120 2.75 3.09 -3.67
CA ALA A 120 3.79 2.08 -3.83
C ALA A 120 4.27 1.57 -2.47
N GLN A 121 4.84 0.38 -2.45
CA GLN A 121 5.45 -0.21 -1.27
C GLN A 121 6.73 -0.93 -1.66
N SER A 122 7.79 -0.77 -0.86
CA SER A 122 9.02 -1.52 -1.03
C SER A 122 8.88 -2.96 -0.51
N GLY A 123 9.80 -3.81 -0.90
CA GLY A 123 10.13 -5.01 -0.14
C GLY A 123 10.88 -4.64 1.15
N ILE A 124 11.48 -5.65 1.79
CA ILE A 124 12.28 -5.45 2.99
C ILE A 124 13.62 -4.81 2.62
N LEU A 125 13.93 -3.68 3.23
CA LEU A 125 15.22 -3.00 3.17
C LEU A 125 16.00 -3.30 4.43
N GLU A 126 17.03 -4.13 4.31
CA GLU A 126 17.95 -4.44 5.41
C GLU A 126 18.87 -3.22 5.70
N PRO A 127 19.48 -3.14 6.90
CA PRO A 127 20.53 -2.18 7.15
C PRO A 127 21.66 -2.25 6.10
N GLY A 128 22.12 -1.10 5.61
CA GLY A 128 23.10 -0.98 4.53
C GLY A 128 22.51 -0.95 3.13
N TYR A 129 21.20 -0.94 2.98
CA TYR A 129 20.53 -0.89 1.68
C TYR A 129 19.74 0.40 1.48
N GLN A 130 19.60 0.78 0.23
CA GLN A 130 18.81 1.91 -0.26
C GLN A 130 17.86 1.49 -1.36
N VAL A 131 16.82 2.29 -1.58
CA VAL A 131 15.94 2.19 -2.72
C VAL A 131 15.75 3.57 -3.35
N THR A 132 15.75 3.60 -4.69
CA THR A 132 15.55 4.82 -5.47
C THR A 132 14.33 4.73 -6.38
N THR A 133 13.81 3.53 -6.57
CA THR A 133 12.69 3.25 -7.48
C THR A 133 11.83 2.15 -6.93
N LEU A 134 10.51 2.37 -6.94
CA LEU A 134 9.49 1.35 -6.63
C LEU A 134 8.54 1.21 -7.82
N THR A 135 7.83 0.10 -7.87
CA THR A 135 6.71 -0.08 -8.78
C THR A 135 5.41 0.31 -8.08
N ALA A 136 4.55 1.05 -8.77
CA ALA A 136 3.25 1.40 -8.23
C ALA A 136 2.44 0.14 -7.89
N ALA A 137 1.69 0.20 -6.81
CA ALA A 137 0.81 -0.88 -6.38
C ALA A 137 -0.22 -1.19 -7.48
N LYS A 138 -0.58 -2.47 -7.62
CA LYS A 138 -1.54 -2.92 -8.64
C LYS A 138 -2.87 -2.15 -8.59
N ASP A 139 -3.28 -1.79 -7.37
CA ASP A 139 -4.52 -1.07 -7.10
C ASP A 139 -4.22 0.37 -6.65
N ALA A 140 -3.12 0.96 -7.15
CA ALA A 140 -2.79 2.36 -6.91
C ALA A 140 -3.93 3.28 -7.39
N PRO A 141 -4.14 4.43 -6.72
CA PRO A 141 -5.17 5.37 -7.13
C PRO A 141 -4.93 5.88 -8.55
N GLN A 142 -6.01 6.06 -9.32
CA GLN A 142 -5.90 6.72 -10.63
C GLN A 142 -5.64 8.20 -10.42
N LEU A 143 -4.44 8.65 -10.78
CA LEU A 143 -4.01 10.03 -10.66
C LEU A 143 -3.90 10.67 -12.04
N SER A 144 -4.05 12.00 -12.09
CA SER A 144 -3.72 12.82 -13.25
C SER A 144 -2.36 13.49 -13.05
N GLU A 145 -1.76 14.03 -14.11
CA GLU A 145 -0.55 14.85 -13.98
C GLU A 145 -0.76 16.00 -12.97
N GLY A 146 0.21 16.23 -12.10
CA GLY A 146 0.15 17.28 -11.10
C GLY A 146 0.84 16.92 -9.78
N GLY A 147 0.78 17.82 -8.81
CA GLY A 147 1.31 17.65 -7.48
C GLY A 147 0.25 17.18 -6.49
N TYR A 148 0.61 16.22 -5.67
CA TYR A 148 -0.24 15.64 -4.63
C TYR A 148 0.47 15.68 -3.27
N ASN A 149 -0.30 15.91 -2.22
CA ASN A 149 0.20 15.71 -0.87
C ASN A 149 0.34 14.21 -0.61
N GLY A 150 1.43 13.83 0.01
CA GLY A 150 1.69 12.44 0.36
C GLY A 150 2.54 12.32 1.61
N LYS A 151 2.86 11.10 1.94
CA LYS A 151 3.82 10.76 2.99
C LYS A 151 4.57 9.48 2.66
N LEU A 152 5.80 9.41 3.13
CA LEU A 152 6.52 8.16 3.26
C LEU A 152 6.19 7.60 4.65
N LYS A 153 5.58 6.43 4.71
CA LYS A 153 5.36 5.71 5.95
C LYS A 153 6.43 4.63 6.09
N LEU A 154 7.21 4.71 7.16
CA LEU A 154 8.30 3.79 7.45
C LEU A 154 7.85 2.78 8.50
N LEU A 155 7.86 1.51 8.14
CA LEU A 155 7.50 0.40 9.01
C LEU A 155 8.77 -0.34 9.40
N PHE A 156 9.06 -0.41 10.68
CA PHE A 156 10.28 -1.01 11.21
C PHE A 156 10.01 -2.41 11.74
N TYR A 157 10.90 -3.34 11.43
CA TYR A 157 10.79 -4.74 11.84
C TYR A 157 12.11 -5.22 12.44
N ASP A 158 12.02 -5.98 13.51
CA ASP A 158 13.16 -6.67 14.07
C ASP A 158 13.69 -7.71 13.06
N PRO A 159 14.97 -7.69 12.71
CA PRO A 159 15.53 -8.56 11.67
C PRO A 159 15.56 -10.04 12.03
N GLU A 160 15.51 -10.40 13.32
CA GLU A 160 15.59 -11.77 13.81
C GLU A 160 14.20 -12.39 13.99
N THR A 161 13.28 -11.63 14.58
CA THR A 161 11.94 -12.11 14.91
C THR A 161 10.90 -11.75 13.87
N GLY A 162 11.14 -10.72 13.05
CA GLY A 162 10.16 -10.13 12.14
C GLY A 162 9.06 -9.36 12.88
N GLU A 163 9.19 -9.19 14.20
CA GLU A 163 8.23 -8.40 14.96
C GLU A 163 8.30 -6.91 14.57
N ARG A 164 7.13 -6.32 14.42
CA ARG A 164 7.02 -4.91 14.09
C ARG A 164 7.31 -4.04 15.31
N ALA A 165 8.10 -2.99 15.12
CA ALA A 165 8.29 -1.97 16.13
C ALA A 165 6.97 -1.22 16.41
N ILE A 166 6.79 -0.78 17.65
CA ILE A 166 5.56 -0.07 18.07
C ILE A 166 5.46 1.31 17.43
N VAL A 167 6.59 1.88 17.01
CA VAL A 167 6.68 3.24 16.47
C VAL A 167 6.79 3.19 14.95
N ASP A 168 5.88 3.89 14.27
CA ASP A 168 5.99 4.22 12.85
C ASP A 168 6.55 5.62 12.69
N THR A 169 7.14 5.88 11.53
CA THR A 169 7.56 7.23 11.15
C THR A 169 6.82 7.64 9.88
N ASP A 170 6.03 8.69 9.97
CA ASP A 170 5.37 9.32 8.84
C ASP A 170 6.13 10.59 8.45
N ILE A 171 6.62 10.65 7.21
CA ILE A 171 7.38 11.76 6.67
C ILE A 171 6.55 12.41 5.57
N PRO A 172 6.05 13.64 5.77
CA PRO A 172 5.34 14.36 4.72
C PRO A 172 6.19 14.50 3.46
N CYS A 173 5.60 14.29 2.30
CA CYS A 173 6.28 14.46 1.01
C CYS A 173 5.32 15.06 -0.03
N THR A 174 5.91 15.54 -1.13
CA THR A 174 5.16 15.90 -2.33
C THR A 174 5.33 14.80 -3.37
N VAL A 175 4.23 14.31 -3.92
CA VAL A 175 4.24 13.35 -5.03
C VAL A 175 3.91 14.09 -6.32
N THR A 176 4.88 14.19 -7.22
CA THR A 176 4.72 14.79 -8.54
C THR A 176 4.39 13.70 -9.55
N VAL A 177 3.20 13.76 -10.13
CA VAL A 177 2.73 12.81 -11.15
C VAL A 177 3.05 13.35 -12.52
N GLU A 178 3.80 12.58 -13.29
CA GLU A 178 4.27 12.92 -14.63
C GLU A 178 3.75 11.88 -15.66
N LYS A 179 3.77 12.26 -16.94
CA LYS A 179 3.28 11.42 -18.04
C LYS A 179 4.19 10.23 -18.34
#